data_15eee7a62f1abc09a3afe00720eab11d
#
_entry.id   15eee7a62f1abc09a3afe00720eab11d
#
_cell.length_a   1.000
_cell.length_b   1.000
_cell.length_c   1.000
_cell.angle_alpha   90.00
_cell.angle_beta   90.00
_cell.angle_gamma   90.00
#
_symmetry.space_group_name_H-M   'P 1'
#
loop_
_entity.id
_entity.type
_entity.pdbx_description
1 polymer ?
#
loop_
_entity_poly.entity_id
_entity_poly.type
_entity_poly.pdbx_seq_one_letter_code
_entity_poly.pdbx_strand_id
1 'polypeptide(L)'
;MHIDARLEEASSNLTYLDILLRFCKNLKIPDDVENSVTEALLLILFIWAESPFYSTKRNMEILCQALSSQIIEQCKEYIKLDVALGNNPEMGIQMLEKCIFCCNVYRSIYDNVMVNVTCYINLNRQWDINQQEVFSKINIFQQRCYDVIEICKALIVFGRDAKIGLIGGPNGTEYEAYLREIQSLFYENLNEIITARDIVFDVTRSIWFIKIKQFRYMDLQLENMVVNLINDIFKNIKNIEEGVEAIYALQKFKERENLRELLQKKWIQVWKIFSSEIEYCYINAINQSRKETDIGVNLLCILRYLRNQYSIVTNALDWIGDCDFGNCVLQRYEHVVDVIDERRKMFNIYSTNATQYL
;
A
#
# COMPACT_ATOMS: atom_id res chain seq x y z
N MET A 1 63.24 -6.42 -20.21
CA MET A 1 63.04 -5.71 -18.91
C MET A 1 61.73 -4.90 -18.84
N HIS A 2 61.44 -3.97 -19.77
CA HIS A 2 60.24 -3.12 -19.62
C HIS A 2 58.92 -3.86 -19.97
N ILE A 3 58.98 -4.83 -20.89
CA ILE A 3 57.82 -5.64 -21.31
C ILE A 3 57.51 -6.69 -20.25
N ASP A 4 58.52 -7.36 -19.71
CA ASP A 4 58.37 -8.40 -18.70
C ASP A 4 57.75 -7.84 -17.41
N ALA A 5 58.20 -6.66 -16.93
CA ALA A 5 57.60 -5.99 -15.76
C ALA A 5 56.15 -5.60 -15.98
N ARG A 6 55.74 -5.17 -17.19
CA ARG A 6 54.34 -4.88 -17.53
C ARG A 6 53.50 -6.14 -17.62
N LEU A 7 54.04 -7.25 -18.06
CA LEU A 7 53.35 -8.54 -18.10
C LEU A 7 53.14 -9.10 -16.68
N GLU A 8 54.12 -8.96 -15.79
CA GLU A 8 53.99 -9.34 -14.38
C GLU A 8 52.94 -8.48 -13.66
N GLU A 9 52.93 -7.15 -13.87
CA GLU A 9 51.95 -6.25 -13.35
C GLU A 9 50.53 -6.60 -13.85
N ALA A 10 50.38 -6.85 -15.16
CA ALA A 10 49.09 -7.24 -15.74
C ALA A 10 48.60 -8.59 -15.19
N SER A 11 49.51 -9.56 -15.02
CA SER A 11 49.20 -10.86 -14.43
C SER A 11 48.73 -10.75 -12.97
N SER A 12 49.39 -9.92 -12.16
CA SER A 12 49.00 -9.65 -10.78
C SER A 12 47.63 -9.00 -10.72
N ASN A 13 47.35 -8.01 -11.57
CA ASN A 13 46.05 -7.33 -11.63
C ASN A 13 44.92 -8.26 -12.05
N LEU A 14 45.16 -9.20 -12.98
CA LEU A 14 44.21 -10.25 -13.35
C LEU A 14 43.91 -11.19 -12.19
N THR A 15 44.89 -11.53 -11.36
CA THR A 15 44.68 -12.36 -10.16
C THR A 15 43.74 -11.71 -9.17
N TYR A 16 43.89 -10.41 -8.89
CA TYR A 16 42.95 -9.66 -8.04
C TYR A 16 41.52 -9.66 -8.58
N LEU A 17 41.38 -9.44 -9.90
CA LEU A 17 40.06 -9.49 -10.54
C LEU A 17 39.43 -10.87 -10.48
N ASP A 18 40.21 -11.94 -10.69
CA ASP A 18 39.69 -13.30 -10.66
C ASP A 18 39.17 -13.67 -9.25
N ILE A 19 39.88 -13.26 -8.21
CA ILE A 19 39.45 -13.44 -6.82
C ILE A 19 38.14 -12.69 -6.58
N LEU A 20 38.06 -11.42 -6.96
CA LEU A 20 36.84 -10.60 -6.80
C LEU A 20 35.66 -11.18 -7.59
N LEU A 21 35.87 -11.60 -8.83
CA LEU A 21 34.83 -12.20 -9.66
C LEU A 21 34.29 -13.52 -9.09
N ARG A 22 35.18 -14.39 -8.56
CA ARG A 22 34.76 -15.64 -7.89
C ARG A 22 33.93 -15.32 -6.65
N PHE A 23 34.36 -14.33 -5.90
CA PHE A 23 33.62 -13.88 -4.72
C PHE A 23 32.24 -13.31 -5.10
N CYS A 24 32.18 -12.39 -6.06
CA CYS A 24 30.93 -11.79 -6.53
C CYS A 24 29.92 -12.81 -7.10
N LYS A 25 30.39 -13.89 -7.71
CA LYS A 25 29.53 -15.00 -8.16
C LYS A 25 28.86 -15.77 -7.02
N ASN A 26 29.44 -15.74 -5.82
CA ASN A 26 28.96 -16.45 -4.64
C ASN A 26 28.24 -15.54 -3.65
N LEU A 27 27.93 -14.31 -4.02
CA LEU A 27 27.13 -13.40 -3.19
C LEU A 27 25.78 -14.03 -2.87
N LYS A 28 25.41 -14.03 -1.59
CA LYS A 28 24.10 -14.54 -1.11
C LYS A 28 23.13 -13.39 -0.94
N ILE A 29 22.70 -12.79 -2.05
CA ILE A 29 21.74 -11.71 -2.07
C ILE A 29 20.41 -12.27 -2.57
N PRO A 30 19.29 -11.96 -1.90
CA PRO A 30 19.15 -11.04 -0.77
C PRO A 30 19.26 -11.69 0.64
N ASP A 31 19.59 -12.96 0.78
CA ASP A 31 19.44 -13.68 2.05
C ASP A 31 20.50 -13.33 3.10
N ASP A 32 21.74 -13.07 2.70
CA ASP A 32 22.86 -12.68 3.56
C ASP A 32 23.60 -11.49 2.97
N VAL A 33 22.88 -10.38 2.79
CA VAL A 33 23.42 -9.18 2.13
C VAL A 33 24.53 -8.52 2.94
N GLU A 34 24.40 -8.45 4.28
CA GLU A 34 25.32 -7.73 5.14
C GLU A 34 26.74 -8.35 5.10
N ASN A 35 26.84 -9.65 5.31
CA ASN A 35 28.14 -10.34 5.27
C ASN A 35 28.71 -10.33 3.86
N SER A 36 27.90 -10.67 2.85
CA SER A 36 28.35 -10.74 1.46
C SER A 36 28.89 -9.39 0.96
N VAL A 37 28.20 -8.28 1.26
CA VAL A 37 28.64 -6.95 0.84
C VAL A 37 29.84 -6.46 1.64
N THR A 38 29.88 -6.74 2.95
CA THR A 38 31.02 -6.38 3.81
C THR A 38 32.30 -7.05 3.30
N GLU A 39 32.25 -8.36 3.07
CA GLU A 39 33.40 -9.12 2.57
C GLU A 39 33.85 -8.63 1.18
N ALA A 40 32.91 -8.33 0.26
CA ALA A 40 33.22 -7.78 -1.05
C ALA A 40 33.91 -6.42 -0.96
N LEU A 41 33.43 -5.53 -0.11
CA LEU A 41 34.01 -4.21 0.07
C LEU A 41 35.38 -4.26 0.76
N LEU A 42 35.57 -5.15 1.73
CA LEU A 42 36.88 -5.40 2.36
C LEU A 42 37.87 -5.94 1.34
N LEU A 43 37.44 -6.82 0.42
CA LEU A 43 38.29 -7.31 -0.66
C LEU A 43 38.68 -6.20 -1.66
N ILE A 44 37.72 -5.33 -2.01
CA ILE A 44 37.97 -4.15 -2.84
C ILE A 44 38.98 -3.21 -2.15
N LEU A 45 38.83 -3.00 -0.85
CA LEU A 45 39.75 -2.20 -0.05
C LEU A 45 41.15 -2.79 -0.03
N PHE A 46 41.27 -4.12 0.13
CA PHE A 46 42.54 -4.84 0.03
C PHE A 46 43.17 -4.65 -1.35
N ILE A 47 42.42 -4.78 -2.43
CA ILE A 47 42.93 -4.56 -3.81
C ILE A 47 43.43 -3.13 -3.98
N TRP A 48 42.71 -2.12 -3.41
CA TRP A 48 43.17 -0.75 -3.43
C TRP A 48 44.49 -0.53 -2.69
N ALA A 49 44.67 -1.19 -1.56
CA ALA A 49 45.89 -1.07 -0.76
C ALA A 49 47.12 -1.71 -1.48
N GLU A 50 46.93 -2.87 -2.07
CA GLU A 50 48.02 -3.68 -2.62
C GLU A 50 48.33 -3.36 -4.09
N SER A 51 47.35 -3.02 -4.91
CA SER A 51 47.57 -2.84 -6.36
C SER A 51 47.79 -1.35 -6.72
N PRO A 52 48.95 -1.00 -7.27
CA PRO A 52 49.19 0.36 -7.80
C PRO A 52 48.23 0.72 -8.94
N PHE A 53 47.80 -0.25 -9.73
CA PHE A 53 46.87 -0.07 -10.85
C PHE A 53 45.45 0.28 -10.35
N TYR A 54 44.94 -0.48 -9.38
CA TYR A 54 43.60 -0.26 -8.82
C TYR A 54 43.53 0.86 -7.78
N SER A 55 44.67 1.39 -7.32
CA SER A 55 44.67 2.54 -6.41
C SER A 55 44.31 3.85 -7.07
N THR A 56 44.14 3.90 -8.40
CA THR A 56 43.67 5.10 -9.11
C THR A 56 42.18 5.29 -8.97
N LYS A 57 41.73 6.54 -8.82
CA LYS A 57 40.32 6.91 -8.69
C LYS A 57 39.41 6.20 -9.71
N ARG A 58 39.77 6.30 -10.99
CA ARG A 58 38.98 5.74 -12.09
C ARG A 58 38.81 4.21 -11.98
N ASN A 59 39.88 3.49 -11.68
CA ASN A 59 39.85 2.03 -11.66
C ASN A 59 39.11 1.53 -10.44
N MET A 60 39.16 2.23 -9.31
CA MET A 60 38.37 1.94 -8.13
C MET A 60 36.87 2.21 -8.34
N GLU A 61 36.56 3.31 -8.99
CA GLU A 61 35.14 3.60 -9.37
C GLU A 61 34.58 2.46 -10.25
N ILE A 62 35.38 1.95 -11.19
CA ILE A 62 34.97 0.81 -12.03
C ILE A 62 34.75 -0.46 -11.20
N LEU A 63 35.61 -0.77 -10.22
CA LEU A 63 35.41 -1.93 -9.34
C LEU A 63 34.12 -1.80 -8.48
N CYS A 64 33.92 -0.65 -7.87
CA CYS A 64 32.72 -0.39 -7.07
C CYS A 64 31.45 -0.41 -7.93
N GLN A 65 31.50 0.12 -9.15
CA GLN A 65 30.38 0.03 -10.11
C GLN A 65 30.12 -1.40 -10.58
N ALA A 66 31.18 -2.22 -10.72
CA ALA A 66 31.03 -3.65 -11.03
C ALA A 66 30.32 -4.40 -9.89
N LEU A 67 30.68 -4.12 -8.63
CA LEU A 67 29.96 -4.65 -7.46
C LEU A 67 28.51 -4.20 -7.45
N SER A 68 28.24 -2.90 -7.69
CA SER A 68 26.88 -2.37 -7.81
C SER A 68 26.06 -3.11 -8.88
N SER A 69 26.69 -3.38 -10.03
CA SER A 69 26.04 -4.12 -11.13
C SER A 69 25.75 -5.57 -10.75
N GLN A 70 26.67 -6.22 -10.02
CA GLN A 70 26.49 -7.60 -9.56
C GLN A 70 25.36 -7.72 -8.53
N ILE A 71 25.25 -6.77 -7.60
CA ILE A 71 24.14 -6.71 -6.63
C ILE A 71 22.80 -6.57 -7.37
N ILE A 72 22.74 -5.70 -8.38
CA ILE A 72 21.54 -5.53 -9.21
C ILE A 72 21.17 -6.83 -9.91
N GLU A 73 22.12 -7.55 -10.51
CA GLU A 73 21.84 -8.82 -11.21
C GLU A 73 21.30 -9.88 -10.24
N GLN A 74 21.89 -10.02 -9.05
CA GLN A 74 21.38 -10.95 -8.03
C GLN A 74 19.96 -10.58 -7.58
N CYS A 75 19.68 -9.30 -7.39
CA CYS A 75 18.33 -8.82 -7.09
C CYS A 75 17.33 -9.12 -8.22
N LYS A 76 17.74 -8.95 -9.49
CA LYS A 76 16.91 -9.29 -10.66
C LYS A 76 16.56 -10.78 -10.72
N GLU A 77 17.52 -11.64 -10.45
CA GLU A 77 17.31 -13.11 -10.40
C GLU A 77 16.30 -13.50 -9.29
N TYR A 78 16.32 -12.77 -8.18
CA TYR A 78 15.39 -12.99 -7.08
C TYR A 78 13.96 -12.52 -7.40
N ILE A 79 13.80 -11.39 -8.13
CA ILE A 79 12.49 -10.81 -8.45
C ILE A 79 11.80 -11.63 -9.56
N LYS A 80 10.63 -12.16 -9.26
CA LYS A 80 9.77 -12.86 -10.21
C LYS A 80 8.66 -11.93 -10.70
N LEU A 81 8.91 -11.19 -11.78
CA LEU A 81 7.95 -10.22 -12.33
C LEU A 81 6.62 -10.86 -12.71
N ASP A 82 6.60 -12.09 -13.22
CA ASP A 82 5.36 -12.80 -13.55
C ASP A 82 4.48 -13.07 -12.31
N VAL A 83 5.08 -13.21 -11.13
CA VAL A 83 4.35 -13.31 -9.86
C VAL A 83 3.87 -11.93 -9.42
N ALA A 84 4.75 -10.94 -9.47
CA ALA A 84 4.49 -9.57 -9.00
C ALA A 84 3.39 -8.87 -9.82
N LEU A 85 3.41 -9.01 -11.14
CA LEU A 85 2.44 -8.40 -12.07
C LEU A 85 1.29 -9.34 -12.45
N GLY A 86 1.19 -10.50 -11.83
CA GLY A 86 0.20 -11.53 -12.10
C GLY A 86 -0.60 -11.93 -10.86
N ASN A 87 -0.40 -13.16 -10.41
CA ASN A 87 -1.30 -13.80 -9.45
C ASN A 87 -1.08 -13.42 -7.98
N ASN A 88 0.07 -12.83 -7.63
CA ASN A 88 0.39 -12.52 -6.24
C ASN A 88 1.21 -11.21 -6.12
N PRO A 89 0.55 -10.06 -6.30
CA PRO A 89 1.21 -8.75 -6.21
C PRO A 89 1.77 -8.45 -4.82
N GLU A 90 1.16 -8.97 -3.73
CA GLU A 90 1.64 -8.81 -2.36
C GLU A 90 3.00 -9.48 -2.17
N MET A 91 3.17 -10.71 -2.65
CA MET A 91 4.46 -11.39 -2.67
C MET A 91 5.48 -10.64 -3.56
N GLY A 92 5.02 -10.07 -4.67
CA GLY A 92 5.82 -9.19 -5.51
C GLY A 92 6.37 -7.98 -4.76
N ILE A 93 5.53 -7.30 -4.00
CA ILE A 93 5.93 -6.17 -3.14
C ILE A 93 6.99 -6.61 -2.14
N GLN A 94 6.80 -7.72 -1.44
CA GLN A 94 7.77 -8.23 -0.46
C GLN A 94 9.15 -8.52 -1.10
N MET A 95 9.17 -9.13 -2.29
CA MET A 95 10.42 -9.39 -3.01
C MET A 95 11.13 -8.08 -3.39
N LEU A 96 10.40 -7.09 -3.86
CA LEU A 96 10.93 -5.79 -4.26
C LEU A 96 11.44 -4.99 -3.05
N GLU A 97 10.70 -4.97 -1.94
CA GLU A 97 11.11 -4.33 -0.69
C GLU A 97 12.40 -4.96 -0.14
N LYS A 98 12.54 -6.28 -0.23
CA LYS A 98 13.78 -6.97 0.15
C LYS A 98 14.96 -6.55 -0.73
N CYS A 99 14.76 -6.36 -2.03
CA CYS A 99 15.80 -5.84 -2.93
C CYS A 99 16.16 -4.38 -2.64
N ILE A 100 15.17 -3.54 -2.32
CA ILE A 100 15.39 -2.16 -1.88
C ILE A 100 16.22 -2.13 -0.58
N PHE A 101 15.87 -3.00 0.36
CA PHE A 101 16.64 -3.16 1.60
C PHE A 101 18.09 -3.52 1.31
N CYS A 102 18.37 -4.47 0.41
CA CYS A 102 19.74 -4.82 -0.01
C CYS A 102 20.53 -3.62 -0.56
N CYS A 103 19.87 -2.78 -1.38
CA CYS A 103 20.49 -1.56 -1.89
C CYS A 103 20.84 -0.57 -0.77
N ASN A 104 19.98 -0.43 0.23
CA ASN A 104 20.21 0.45 1.38
C ASN A 104 21.33 -0.07 2.29
N VAL A 105 21.35 -1.37 2.55
CA VAL A 105 22.41 -2.05 3.32
C VAL A 105 23.76 -1.86 2.63
N TYR A 106 23.84 -2.08 1.30
CA TYR A 106 25.07 -1.85 0.54
C TYR A 106 25.60 -0.43 0.74
N ARG A 107 24.73 0.58 0.68
CA ARG A 107 25.10 1.98 0.89
C ARG A 107 25.61 2.22 2.33
N SER A 108 24.90 1.72 3.32
CA SER A 108 25.29 1.85 4.73
C SER A 108 26.65 1.20 5.03
N ILE A 109 26.89 0.00 4.49
CA ILE A 109 28.17 -0.69 4.67
C ILE A 109 29.30 0.05 3.95
N TYR A 110 29.05 0.56 2.74
CA TYR A 110 30.03 1.38 2.01
C TYR A 110 30.42 2.60 2.84
N ASP A 111 29.47 3.33 3.40
CA ASP A 111 29.74 4.50 4.23
C ASP A 111 30.54 4.15 5.48
N ASN A 112 30.23 3.02 6.14
CA ASN A 112 30.95 2.53 7.32
C ASN A 112 32.38 2.10 6.96
N VAL A 113 32.58 1.43 5.84
CA VAL A 113 33.92 1.05 5.36
C VAL A 113 34.74 2.29 5.03
N MET A 114 34.14 3.32 4.43
CA MET A 114 34.82 4.60 4.13
C MET A 114 35.28 5.33 5.38
N VAL A 115 34.51 5.35 6.44
CA VAL A 115 34.92 5.92 7.74
C VAL A 115 36.17 5.19 8.26
N ASN A 116 36.22 3.86 8.15
CA ASN A 116 37.37 3.07 8.58
C ASN A 116 38.62 3.31 7.72
N VAL A 117 38.44 3.53 6.40
CA VAL A 117 39.57 3.85 5.48
C VAL A 117 40.30 5.12 5.92
N THR A 118 39.57 6.12 6.41
CA THR A 118 40.19 7.37 6.91
C THR A 118 41.09 7.14 8.12
N CYS A 119 40.91 6.05 8.88
CA CYS A 119 41.77 5.66 9.98
C CYS A 119 43.08 4.99 9.52
N TYR A 120 43.13 4.47 8.29
CA TYR A 120 44.33 3.81 7.70
C TYR A 120 45.19 4.76 6.84
N ILE A 121 44.96 6.09 6.90
CA ILE A 121 45.63 7.14 6.07
C ILE A 121 47.15 7.34 6.39
N ASN A 122 47.82 6.37 6.93
CA ASN A 122 49.28 6.37 6.91
C ASN A 122 49.91 6.00 5.53
N LEU A 123 49.07 5.61 4.59
CA LEU A 123 49.41 5.41 3.20
C LEU A 123 49.19 6.73 2.46
N ASN A 124 50.15 7.31 1.78
CA ASN A 124 50.06 8.52 0.93
C ASN A 124 49.00 8.41 -0.21
N ARG A 125 47.91 7.73 0.02
CA ARG A 125 46.84 7.43 -0.94
C ARG A 125 45.55 7.97 -0.40
N GLN A 126 44.90 8.84 -1.17
CA GLN A 126 43.56 9.36 -0.84
C GLN A 126 42.52 8.48 -1.49
N TRP A 127 41.51 8.12 -0.70
CA TRP A 127 40.28 7.54 -1.21
C TRP A 127 39.35 8.69 -1.69
N ASP A 128 39.50 9.07 -2.96
CA ASP A 128 38.75 10.14 -3.61
C ASP A 128 37.81 9.56 -4.69
N ILE A 129 36.87 8.71 -4.27
CA ILE A 129 35.90 8.10 -5.17
C ILE A 129 34.61 8.93 -5.16
N ASN A 130 34.06 9.18 -6.35
CA ASN A 130 32.75 9.81 -6.46
C ASN A 130 31.63 8.83 -6.11
N GLN A 131 31.08 8.95 -4.91
CA GLN A 131 30.00 8.12 -4.41
C GLN A 131 28.76 8.16 -5.32
N GLN A 132 28.46 9.29 -5.95
CA GLN A 132 27.34 9.43 -6.87
C GLN A 132 27.50 8.52 -8.10
N GLU A 133 28.73 8.38 -8.61
CA GLU A 133 29.02 7.49 -9.74
C GLU A 133 28.88 6.01 -9.34
N VAL A 134 29.35 5.65 -8.15
CA VAL A 134 29.26 4.27 -7.63
C VAL A 134 27.81 3.83 -7.51
N PHE A 135 26.92 4.68 -6.99
CA PHE A 135 25.52 4.35 -6.72
C PHE A 135 24.55 4.76 -7.81
N SER A 136 25.00 5.33 -8.93
CA SER A 136 24.12 5.80 -10.01
C SER A 136 23.16 4.72 -10.50
N LYS A 137 23.69 3.53 -10.79
CA LYS A 137 22.89 2.37 -11.25
C LYS A 137 21.98 1.82 -10.14
N ILE A 138 22.47 1.76 -8.91
CA ILE A 138 21.68 1.33 -7.73
C ILE A 138 20.48 2.25 -7.52
N ASN A 139 20.66 3.57 -7.64
CA ASN A 139 19.60 4.54 -7.51
C ASN A 139 18.50 4.33 -8.57
N ILE A 140 18.90 4.10 -9.83
CA ILE A 140 17.96 3.83 -10.92
C ILE A 140 17.22 2.51 -10.65
N PHE A 141 17.93 1.45 -10.27
CA PHE A 141 17.33 0.15 -9.98
C PHE A 141 16.34 0.24 -8.82
N GLN A 142 16.73 0.90 -7.74
CA GLN A 142 15.89 1.12 -6.58
C GLN A 142 14.60 1.91 -6.94
N GLN A 143 14.73 2.95 -7.77
CA GLN A 143 13.56 3.69 -8.27
C GLN A 143 12.63 2.78 -9.07
N ARG A 144 13.17 1.90 -9.90
CA ARG A 144 12.34 0.95 -10.66
C ARG A 144 11.66 -0.10 -9.78
N CYS A 145 12.29 -0.51 -8.69
CA CYS A 145 11.62 -1.33 -7.69
C CYS A 145 10.41 -0.59 -7.09
N TYR A 146 10.55 0.68 -6.75
CA TYR A 146 9.42 1.50 -6.28
C TYR A 146 8.32 1.66 -7.34
N ASP A 147 8.70 1.87 -8.60
CA ASP A 147 7.75 1.96 -9.71
C ASP A 147 6.93 0.67 -9.85
N VAL A 148 7.58 -0.51 -9.73
CA VAL A 148 6.87 -1.81 -9.80
C VAL A 148 6.00 -2.05 -8.56
N ILE A 149 6.44 -1.64 -7.37
CA ILE A 149 5.60 -1.68 -6.16
C ILE A 149 4.32 -0.84 -6.35
N GLU A 150 4.42 0.33 -6.97
CA GLU A 150 3.27 1.17 -7.29
C GLU A 150 2.30 0.44 -8.24
N ILE A 151 2.81 -0.23 -9.26
CA ILE A 151 2.00 -1.06 -10.17
C ILE A 151 1.34 -2.22 -9.42
N CYS A 152 2.07 -2.92 -8.54
CA CYS A 152 1.52 -4.00 -7.72
C CYS A 152 0.39 -3.50 -6.79
N LYS A 153 0.57 -2.33 -6.16
CA LYS A 153 -0.48 -1.70 -5.35
C LYS A 153 -1.72 -1.34 -6.18
N ALA A 154 -1.53 -0.83 -7.40
CA ALA A 154 -2.64 -0.59 -8.32
C ALA A 154 -3.35 -1.90 -8.71
N LEU A 155 -2.59 -2.99 -8.96
CA LEU A 155 -3.13 -4.31 -9.27
C LEU A 155 -3.96 -4.89 -8.11
N ILE A 156 -3.56 -4.68 -6.86
CA ILE A 156 -4.33 -5.07 -5.67
C ILE A 156 -5.68 -4.35 -5.66
N VAL A 157 -5.74 -3.08 -6.02
CA VAL A 157 -6.96 -2.26 -5.96
C VAL A 157 -7.87 -2.49 -7.16
N PHE A 158 -7.33 -2.49 -8.37
CA PHE A 158 -8.10 -2.52 -9.62
C PHE A 158 -8.12 -3.91 -10.29
N GLY A 159 -7.31 -4.87 -9.84
CA GLY A 159 -7.25 -6.21 -10.43
C GLY A 159 -8.57 -6.98 -10.33
N ARG A 160 -8.73 -8.04 -11.16
CA ARG A 160 -9.95 -8.86 -11.22
C ARG A 160 -10.24 -9.62 -9.93
N ASP A 161 -9.20 -10.00 -9.19
CA ASP A 161 -9.33 -10.68 -7.89
C ASP A 161 -9.67 -9.70 -6.75
N ALA A 162 -9.74 -8.41 -7.06
CA ALA A 162 -10.33 -7.42 -6.20
C ALA A 162 -11.81 -7.79 -5.99
N LYS A 163 -12.13 -8.49 -4.89
CA LYS A 163 -13.51 -8.78 -4.50
C LYS A 163 -14.20 -7.45 -4.17
N ILE A 164 -14.84 -6.88 -5.18
CA ILE A 164 -15.76 -5.77 -5.00
C ILE A 164 -17.08 -6.41 -4.62
N GLY A 165 -17.66 -6.02 -3.49
CA GLY A 165 -18.96 -6.51 -3.07
C GLY A 165 -20.05 -6.12 -4.08
N LEU A 166 -21.15 -6.83 -4.08
CA LEU A 166 -22.32 -6.47 -4.86
C LEU A 166 -22.87 -5.15 -4.32
N ILE A 167 -23.06 -4.18 -5.20
CA ILE A 167 -23.70 -2.91 -4.85
C ILE A 167 -25.19 -3.11 -5.06
N GLY A 168 -25.95 -3.10 -3.96
CA GLY A 168 -27.40 -3.23 -4.01
C GLY A 168 -28.12 -2.01 -4.61
N GLY A 169 -29.45 -2.11 -4.71
CA GLY A 169 -30.30 -1.03 -5.16
C GLY A 169 -30.59 -1.04 -6.68
N PRO A 170 -31.45 -0.10 -7.14
CA PRO A 170 -31.97 -0.09 -8.52
C PRO A 170 -30.88 0.12 -9.58
N ASN A 171 -29.78 0.77 -9.23
CA ASN A 171 -28.67 1.06 -10.17
C ASN A 171 -27.47 0.11 -9.98
N GLY A 172 -27.59 -0.95 -9.18
CA GLY A 172 -26.50 -1.86 -8.86
C GLY A 172 -25.82 -2.47 -10.11
N THR A 173 -26.61 -2.86 -11.10
CA THR A 173 -26.12 -3.40 -12.38
C THR A 173 -25.32 -2.39 -13.21
N GLU A 174 -25.69 -1.10 -13.18
CA GLU A 174 -24.99 -0.03 -13.85
C GLU A 174 -23.64 0.23 -13.16
N TYR A 175 -23.62 0.25 -11.84
CA TYR A 175 -22.40 0.41 -11.05
C TYR A 175 -21.43 -0.75 -11.26
N GLU A 176 -21.91 -2.00 -11.33
CA GLU A 176 -21.10 -3.16 -11.65
C GLU A 176 -20.54 -3.09 -13.09
N ALA A 177 -21.32 -2.64 -14.05
CA ALA A 177 -20.86 -2.47 -15.42
C ALA A 177 -19.72 -1.44 -15.49
N TYR A 178 -19.87 -0.32 -14.78
CA TYR A 178 -18.85 0.71 -14.69
C TYR A 178 -17.56 0.24 -13.98
N LEU A 179 -17.68 -0.57 -12.94
CA LEU A 179 -16.53 -1.18 -12.29
C LEU A 179 -15.78 -2.14 -13.23
N ARG A 180 -16.50 -2.92 -14.05
CA ARG A 180 -15.89 -3.79 -15.07
C ARG A 180 -15.16 -2.98 -16.14
N GLU A 181 -15.69 -1.83 -16.52
CA GLU A 181 -15.03 -0.89 -17.44
C GLU A 181 -13.71 -0.38 -16.84
N ILE A 182 -13.72 0.07 -15.57
CA ILE A 182 -12.50 0.48 -14.84
C ILE A 182 -11.47 -0.66 -14.84
N GLN A 183 -11.88 -1.88 -14.53
CA GLN A 183 -10.99 -3.04 -14.54
C GLN A 183 -10.42 -3.34 -15.94
N SER A 184 -11.24 -3.23 -16.99
CA SER A 184 -10.78 -3.44 -18.37
C SER A 184 -9.71 -2.43 -18.76
N LEU A 185 -9.95 -1.15 -18.51
CA LEU A 185 -8.99 -0.07 -18.77
C LEU A 185 -7.70 -0.24 -17.94
N PHE A 186 -7.81 -0.70 -16.70
CA PHE A 186 -6.63 -1.02 -15.88
C PHE A 186 -5.79 -2.13 -16.53
N TYR A 187 -6.41 -3.21 -16.99
CA TYR A 187 -5.68 -4.32 -17.63
C TYR A 187 -5.07 -3.94 -18.97
N GLU A 188 -5.71 -3.07 -19.73
CA GLU A 188 -5.12 -2.51 -20.96
C GLU A 188 -3.83 -1.75 -20.62
N ASN A 189 -3.86 -0.89 -19.59
CA ASN A 189 -2.70 -0.17 -19.11
C ASN A 189 -1.61 -1.09 -18.55
N LEU A 190 -1.98 -2.13 -17.78
CA LEU A 190 -1.06 -3.12 -17.24
C LEU A 190 -0.39 -3.94 -18.35
N ASN A 191 -1.10 -4.29 -19.41
CA ASN A 191 -0.54 -5.02 -20.55
C ASN A 191 0.57 -4.25 -21.24
N GLU A 192 0.50 -2.92 -21.31
CA GLU A 192 1.59 -2.07 -21.81
C GLU A 192 2.87 -2.21 -20.97
N ILE A 193 2.73 -2.40 -19.67
CA ILE A 193 3.84 -2.67 -18.74
C ILE A 193 4.38 -4.09 -18.92
N ILE A 194 3.49 -5.08 -19.01
CA ILE A 194 3.87 -6.49 -19.19
C ILE A 194 4.63 -6.70 -20.50
N THR A 195 4.24 -6.02 -21.57
CA THR A 195 4.97 -6.06 -22.86
C THR A 195 6.37 -5.45 -22.76
N ALA A 196 6.59 -4.55 -21.80
CA ALA A 196 7.86 -3.88 -21.53
C ALA A 196 8.68 -4.57 -20.42
N ARG A 197 8.31 -5.77 -19.96
CA ARG A 197 8.92 -6.45 -18.80
C ARG A 197 10.45 -6.61 -18.89
N ASP A 198 10.98 -6.84 -20.11
CA ASP A 198 12.42 -7.06 -20.34
C ASP A 198 13.25 -5.80 -20.07
N ILE A 199 12.64 -4.62 -20.10
CA ILE A 199 13.31 -3.34 -19.86
C ILE A 199 13.09 -2.78 -18.45
N VAL A 200 12.21 -3.39 -17.64
CA VAL A 200 11.85 -2.90 -16.30
C VAL A 200 13.10 -2.67 -15.45
N PHE A 201 13.98 -3.66 -15.35
CA PHE A 201 15.20 -3.58 -14.55
C PHE A 201 16.47 -3.35 -15.37
N ASP A 202 16.36 -3.05 -16.66
CA ASP A 202 17.52 -2.64 -17.48
C ASP A 202 17.81 -1.15 -17.23
N VAL A 203 18.67 -0.88 -16.23
CA VAL A 203 19.02 0.47 -15.79
C VAL A 203 19.63 1.36 -16.87
N THR A 204 20.02 0.79 -18.01
CA THR A 204 20.62 1.52 -19.15
C THR A 204 19.56 2.13 -20.08
N ARG A 205 18.32 1.61 -20.04
CA ARG A 205 17.25 2.04 -20.95
C ARG A 205 16.36 3.10 -20.33
N SER A 206 16.38 4.29 -20.86
CA SER A 206 15.54 5.43 -20.41
C SER A 206 14.06 5.30 -20.77
N ILE A 207 13.70 4.42 -21.71
CA ILE A 207 12.31 4.26 -22.20
C ILE A 207 11.34 3.85 -21.09
N TRP A 208 11.82 3.18 -20.03
CA TRP A 208 11.02 2.86 -18.84
C TRP A 208 10.38 4.09 -18.21
N PHE A 209 11.10 5.20 -18.16
CA PHE A 209 10.58 6.45 -17.60
C PHE A 209 9.31 6.94 -18.33
N ILE A 210 9.25 6.74 -19.64
CA ILE A 210 8.07 7.10 -20.46
C ILE A 210 6.92 6.15 -20.13
N LYS A 211 7.18 4.84 -20.06
CA LYS A 211 6.16 3.82 -19.77
C LYS A 211 5.54 4.01 -18.39
N ILE A 212 6.34 4.20 -17.35
CA ILE A 212 5.80 4.41 -16.00
C ILE A 212 5.03 5.74 -15.87
N LYS A 213 5.46 6.79 -16.59
CA LYS A 213 4.73 8.05 -16.62
C LYS A 213 3.35 7.90 -17.28
N GLN A 214 3.26 7.13 -18.36
CA GLN A 214 1.99 6.80 -19.02
C GLN A 214 1.10 5.99 -18.07
N PHE A 215 1.66 4.97 -17.40
CA PHE A 215 0.95 4.17 -16.43
C PHE A 215 0.35 5.03 -15.30
N ARG A 216 1.13 5.92 -14.70
CA ARG A 216 0.68 6.84 -13.64
C ARG A 216 -0.43 7.77 -14.10
N TYR A 217 -0.35 8.26 -15.33
CA TYR A 217 -1.41 9.10 -15.89
C TYR A 217 -2.74 8.34 -15.99
N MET A 218 -2.71 7.13 -16.53
CA MET A 218 -3.91 6.29 -16.64
C MET A 218 -4.44 5.85 -15.27
N ASP A 219 -3.55 5.49 -14.33
CA ASP A 219 -3.91 5.12 -12.98
C ASP A 219 -4.65 6.26 -12.25
N LEU A 220 -4.21 7.50 -12.44
CA LEU A 220 -4.91 8.68 -11.92
C LEU A 220 -6.30 8.87 -12.57
N GLN A 221 -6.46 8.58 -13.87
CA GLN A 221 -7.77 8.63 -14.53
C GLN A 221 -8.72 7.58 -13.93
N LEU A 222 -8.24 6.37 -13.68
CA LEU A 222 -9.02 5.30 -13.06
C LEU A 222 -9.45 5.68 -11.63
N GLU A 223 -8.55 6.29 -10.86
CA GLU A 223 -8.89 6.80 -9.52
C GLU A 223 -10.01 7.85 -9.58
N ASN A 224 -9.95 8.79 -10.53
CA ASN A 224 -11.01 9.77 -10.76
C ASN A 224 -12.35 9.12 -11.17
N MET A 225 -12.32 8.06 -11.99
CA MET A 225 -13.52 7.30 -12.32
C MET A 225 -14.14 6.67 -11.06
N VAL A 226 -13.33 6.10 -10.17
CA VAL A 226 -13.81 5.55 -8.88
C VAL A 226 -14.38 6.65 -7.99
N VAL A 227 -13.75 7.83 -7.92
CA VAL A 227 -14.28 8.99 -7.17
C VAL A 227 -15.69 9.37 -7.66
N ASN A 228 -15.88 9.41 -8.99
CA ASN A 228 -17.19 9.71 -9.58
C ASN A 228 -18.21 8.62 -9.23
N LEU A 229 -17.84 7.36 -9.37
CA LEU A 229 -18.69 6.23 -9.01
C LEU A 229 -19.14 6.28 -7.54
N ILE A 230 -18.20 6.48 -6.60
CA ILE A 230 -18.52 6.61 -5.17
C ILE A 230 -19.52 7.76 -4.95
N ASN A 231 -19.27 8.91 -5.57
CA ASN A 231 -20.16 10.04 -5.43
C ASN A 231 -21.57 9.76 -5.97
N ASP A 232 -21.68 9.08 -7.11
CA ASP A 232 -22.97 8.77 -7.72
C ASP A 232 -23.75 7.72 -6.93
N ILE A 233 -23.09 6.69 -6.39
CA ILE A 233 -23.70 5.73 -5.47
C ILE A 233 -24.32 6.49 -4.27
N PHE A 234 -23.53 7.35 -3.62
CA PHE A 234 -23.95 8.04 -2.39
C PHE A 234 -24.96 9.18 -2.60
N LYS A 235 -25.20 9.63 -3.83
CA LYS A 235 -26.34 10.54 -4.13
C LYS A 235 -27.70 9.86 -3.96
N ASN A 236 -27.76 8.55 -4.18
CA ASN A 236 -28.98 7.77 -4.24
C ASN A 236 -29.32 7.03 -2.94
N ILE A 237 -28.39 6.99 -1.98
CA ILE A 237 -28.57 6.32 -0.69
C ILE A 237 -29.59 7.08 0.17
N LYS A 238 -30.62 6.35 0.63
CA LYS A 238 -31.74 6.91 1.42
C LYS A 238 -31.81 6.34 2.84
N ASN A 239 -31.25 5.17 3.07
CA ASN A 239 -31.30 4.47 4.34
C ASN A 239 -29.91 3.98 4.78
N ILE A 240 -29.81 3.53 6.03
CA ILE A 240 -28.55 3.10 6.64
C ILE A 240 -28.06 1.80 5.99
N GLU A 241 -28.95 0.86 5.72
CA GLU A 241 -28.60 -0.46 5.17
C GLU A 241 -27.91 -0.31 3.82
N GLU A 242 -28.50 0.46 2.90
CA GLU A 242 -27.87 0.78 1.59
C GLU A 242 -26.51 1.47 1.77
N GLY A 243 -26.40 2.37 2.75
CA GLY A 243 -25.15 3.09 3.03
C GLY A 243 -24.02 2.18 3.52
N VAL A 244 -24.34 1.29 4.46
CA VAL A 244 -23.39 0.31 5.01
C VAL A 244 -22.98 -0.70 3.94
N GLU A 245 -23.92 -1.24 3.16
CA GLU A 245 -23.66 -2.16 2.06
C GLU A 245 -22.74 -1.52 0.98
N ALA A 246 -23.04 -0.25 0.63
CA ALA A 246 -22.20 0.48 -0.34
C ALA A 246 -20.77 0.67 0.16
N ILE A 247 -20.58 1.07 1.41
CA ILE A 247 -19.22 1.20 1.99
C ILE A 247 -18.53 -0.16 2.02
N TYR A 248 -19.25 -1.23 2.41
CA TYR A 248 -18.69 -2.58 2.42
C TYR A 248 -18.23 -3.03 1.03
N ALA A 249 -19.05 -2.79 0.01
CA ALA A 249 -18.72 -3.12 -1.37
C ALA A 249 -17.48 -2.39 -1.88
N LEU A 250 -17.28 -1.15 -1.42
CA LEU A 250 -16.20 -0.26 -1.86
C LEU A 250 -14.96 -0.29 -0.95
N GLN A 251 -14.96 -1.08 0.14
CA GLN A 251 -13.90 -1.04 1.17
C GLN A 251 -12.50 -1.30 0.62
N LYS A 252 -12.36 -2.02 -0.48
CA LYS A 252 -11.07 -2.31 -1.11
C LYS A 252 -10.37 -1.05 -1.63
N PHE A 253 -11.14 -0.05 -2.02
CA PHE A 253 -10.60 1.23 -2.47
C PHE A 253 -9.93 2.04 -1.35
N LYS A 254 -10.15 1.70 -0.07
CA LYS A 254 -9.49 2.34 1.08
C LYS A 254 -7.97 2.16 1.11
N GLU A 255 -7.42 1.23 0.34
CA GLU A 255 -5.97 1.06 0.17
C GLU A 255 -5.31 2.28 -0.52
N ARG A 256 -6.09 3.09 -1.23
CA ARG A 256 -5.69 4.38 -1.78
C ARG A 256 -6.07 5.51 -0.83
N GLU A 257 -5.11 6.37 -0.49
CA GLU A 257 -5.29 7.43 0.52
C GLU A 257 -6.43 8.40 0.17
N ASN A 258 -6.46 8.90 -1.07
CA ASN A 258 -7.51 9.80 -1.55
C ASN A 258 -8.90 9.15 -1.49
N LEU A 259 -9.01 7.87 -1.87
CA LEU A 259 -10.28 7.13 -1.84
C LEU A 259 -10.69 6.77 -0.42
N ARG A 260 -9.73 6.51 0.47
CA ARG A 260 -9.97 6.31 1.91
C ARG A 260 -10.60 7.53 2.54
N GLU A 261 -10.03 8.72 2.31
CA GLU A 261 -10.60 9.97 2.81
C GLU A 261 -12.01 10.22 2.27
N LEU A 262 -12.24 9.91 0.99
CA LEU A 262 -13.58 10.02 0.40
C LEU A 262 -14.57 9.07 1.07
N LEU A 263 -14.20 7.80 1.26
CA LEU A 263 -15.04 6.79 1.92
C LEU A 263 -15.33 7.17 3.39
N GLN A 264 -14.36 7.74 4.11
CA GLN A 264 -14.58 8.27 5.46
C GLN A 264 -15.62 9.40 5.47
N LYS A 265 -15.57 10.32 4.50
CA LYS A 265 -16.59 11.38 4.36
C LYS A 265 -17.98 10.77 4.06
N LYS A 266 -18.04 9.70 3.26
CA LYS A 266 -19.29 8.99 2.97
C LYS A 266 -19.82 8.24 4.20
N TRP A 267 -18.93 7.68 5.01
CA TRP A 267 -19.30 7.09 6.29
C TRP A 267 -19.94 8.11 7.24
N ILE A 268 -19.41 9.32 7.31
CA ILE A 268 -20.05 10.42 8.07
C ILE A 268 -21.46 10.73 7.51
N GLN A 269 -21.68 10.59 6.21
CA GLN A 269 -23.03 10.74 5.62
C GLN A 269 -23.99 9.65 6.11
N VAL A 270 -23.55 8.39 6.24
CA VAL A 270 -24.36 7.31 6.82
C VAL A 270 -24.70 7.59 8.28
N TRP A 271 -23.75 8.07 9.07
CA TRP A 271 -23.98 8.50 10.45
C TRP A 271 -25.02 9.64 10.55
N LYS A 272 -25.03 10.57 9.61
CA LYS A 272 -26.04 11.64 9.57
C LYS A 272 -27.45 11.10 9.29
N ILE A 273 -27.55 10.08 8.42
CA ILE A 273 -28.83 9.39 8.19
C ILE A 273 -29.29 8.73 9.49
N PHE A 274 -28.41 7.99 10.18
CA PHE A 274 -28.77 7.35 11.46
C PHE A 274 -29.17 8.37 12.53
N SER A 275 -28.43 9.46 12.66
CA SER A 275 -28.79 10.55 13.58
C SER A 275 -30.20 11.13 13.29
N SER A 276 -30.54 11.32 12.02
CA SER A 276 -31.85 11.80 11.61
C SER A 276 -32.97 10.80 11.95
N GLU A 277 -32.72 9.52 11.79
CA GLU A 277 -33.65 8.45 12.14
C GLU A 277 -33.87 8.35 13.66
N ILE A 278 -32.81 8.49 14.45
CA ILE A 278 -32.90 8.54 15.92
C ILE A 278 -33.83 9.70 16.35
N GLU A 279 -33.61 10.89 15.80
CA GLU A 279 -34.44 12.06 16.14
C GLU A 279 -35.89 11.88 15.68
N TYR A 280 -36.11 11.33 14.48
CA TYR A 280 -37.48 11.03 14.00
C TYR A 280 -38.19 10.03 14.93
N CYS A 281 -37.51 8.95 15.33
CA CYS A 281 -38.06 7.98 16.29
C CYS A 281 -38.35 8.61 17.66
N TYR A 282 -37.43 9.45 18.14
CA TYR A 282 -37.62 10.18 19.40
C TYR A 282 -38.85 11.07 19.38
N ILE A 283 -39.01 11.90 18.35
CA ILE A 283 -40.15 12.79 18.19
C ILE A 283 -41.47 11.99 18.11
N ASN A 284 -41.49 10.91 17.32
CA ASN A 284 -42.67 10.05 17.21
C ASN A 284 -43.02 9.39 18.54
N ALA A 285 -42.04 8.92 19.29
CA ALA A 285 -42.25 8.30 20.59
C ALA A 285 -42.81 9.31 21.62
N ILE A 286 -42.40 10.58 21.58
CA ILE A 286 -42.88 11.61 22.51
C ILE A 286 -44.28 12.11 22.15
N ASN A 287 -44.57 12.27 20.86
CA ASN A 287 -45.84 12.84 20.38
C ASN A 287 -47.03 11.87 20.46
N GLN A 288 -46.80 10.59 20.74
CA GLN A 288 -47.92 9.64 20.93
C GLN A 288 -48.84 10.09 22.07
N SER A 289 -50.13 10.29 21.77
CA SER A 289 -51.09 10.79 22.73
C SER A 289 -51.67 9.66 23.62
N ARG A 290 -52.05 9.95 24.89
CA ARG A 290 -52.58 8.97 25.83
C ARG A 290 -53.90 8.29 25.39
N LYS A 291 -54.47 8.67 24.26
CA LYS A 291 -55.76 8.14 23.74
C LYS A 291 -55.59 6.95 22.80
N GLU A 292 -54.36 6.56 22.43
CA GLU A 292 -54.10 5.42 21.56
C GLU A 292 -53.98 4.13 22.40
N THR A 293 -54.77 3.11 22.06
CA THR A 293 -54.88 1.85 22.82
C THR A 293 -53.63 0.99 22.76
N ASP A 294 -52.72 1.25 21.80
CA ASP A 294 -51.56 0.39 21.52
C ASP A 294 -50.18 1.10 21.66
N ILE A 295 -50.10 2.13 22.48
CA ILE A 295 -48.89 2.93 22.67
C ILE A 295 -47.67 2.03 23.06
N GLY A 296 -47.89 1.08 23.98
CA GLY A 296 -46.82 0.19 24.43
C GLY A 296 -46.27 -0.68 23.31
N VAL A 297 -47.10 -1.13 22.38
CA VAL A 297 -46.71 -1.93 21.20
C VAL A 297 -45.99 -1.03 20.20
N ASN A 298 -46.48 0.18 19.94
CA ASN A 298 -45.81 1.13 19.03
C ASN A 298 -44.41 1.52 19.51
N LEU A 299 -44.25 1.82 20.80
CA LEU A 299 -42.96 2.12 21.41
C LEU A 299 -41.98 0.91 21.32
N LEU A 300 -42.51 -0.31 21.49
CA LEU A 300 -41.68 -1.52 21.30
C LEU A 300 -41.20 -1.70 19.85
N CYS A 301 -42.08 -1.39 18.88
CA CYS A 301 -41.68 -1.44 17.46
C CYS A 301 -40.61 -0.40 17.15
N ILE A 302 -40.69 0.82 17.66
CA ILE A 302 -39.69 1.87 17.53
C ILE A 302 -38.34 1.39 18.16
N LEU A 303 -38.37 0.84 19.37
CA LEU A 303 -37.17 0.32 20.01
C LEU A 303 -36.51 -0.82 19.22
N ARG A 304 -37.29 -1.74 18.67
CA ARG A 304 -36.77 -2.84 17.82
C ARG A 304 -36.14 -2.29 16.55
N TYR A 305 -36.78 -1.34 15.90
CA TYR A 305 -36.25 -0.68 14.71
C TYR A 305 -34.90 -0.02 15.02
N LEU A 306 -34.86 0.85 16.05
CA LEU A 306 -33.63 1.53 16.44
C LEU A 306 -32.49 0.55 16.80
N ARG A 307 -32.79 -0.55 17.50
CA ARG A 307 -31.78 -1.58 17.83
C ARG A 307 -31.28 -2.31 16.60
N ASN A 308 -32.13 -2.57 15.62
CA ASN A 308 -31.72 -3.16 14.35
C ASN A 308 -30.77 -2.21 13.61
N GLN A 309 -31.15 -0.94 13.46
CA GLN A 309 -30.28 0.05 12.79
C GLN A 309 -28.95 0.23 13.53
N TYR A 310 -28.97 0.27 14.85
CA TYR A 310 -27.76 0.30 15.68
C TYR A 310 -26.85 -0.92 15.41
N SER A 311 -27.42 -2.12 15.36
CA SER A 311 -26.66 -3.34 15.08
C SER A 311 -26.00 -3.31 13.69
N ILE A 312 -26.69 -2.79 12.68
CA ILE A 312 -26.14 -2.67 11.31
C ILE A 312 -24.92 -1.74 11.31
N VAL A 313 -25.04 -0.57 11.95
CA VAL A 313 -23.96 0.42 11.97
C VAL A 313 -22.78 -0.06 12.82
N THR A 314 -23.04 -0.63 14.01
CA THR A 314 -21.97 -1.09 14.91
C THR A 314 -21.21 -2.28 14.37
N ASN A 315 -21.87 -3.21 13.69
CA ASN A 315 -21.17 -4.30 12.99
C ASN A 315 -20.25 -3.81 11.87
N ALA A 316 -20.52 -2.62 11.35
CA ALA A 316 -19.67 -2.00 10.33
C ALA A 316 -18.41 -1.33 10.91
N LEU A 317 -18.40 -0.98 12.21
CA LEU A 317 -17.25 -0.35 12.88
C LEU A 317 -15.98 -1.21 12.84
N ASP A 318 -16.11 -2.52 12.90
CA ASP A 318 -14.99 -3.47 12.88
C ASP A 318 -14.09 -3.31 11.63
N TRP A 319 -14.66 -2.84 10.53
CA TRP A 319 -13.95 -2.73 9.25
C TRP A 319 -13.84 -1.30 8.70
N ILE A 320 -14.60 -0.35 9.23
CA ILE A 320 -14.52 1.08 8.86
C ILE A 320 -13.69 1.87 9.88
N GLY A 321 -13.83 1.53 11.16
CA GLY A 321 -13.22 2.24 12.29
C GLY A 321 -14.12 3.34 12.87
N ASP A 322 -13.76 3.80 14.06
CA ASP A 322 -14.47 4.83 14.80
C ASP A 322 -14.27 6.22 14.22
N CYS A 323 -15.25 7.08 14.42
CA CYS A 323 -15.11 8.52 14.20
C CYS A 323 -15.81 9.30 15.33
N ASP A 324 -15.31 10.50 15.64
CA ASP A 324 -15.83 11.34 16.72
C ASP A 324 -17.32 11.66 16.55
N PHE A 325 -17.75 11.92 15.31
CA PHE A 325 -19.17 12.17 15.02
C PHE A 325 -20.02 10.92 15.26
N GLY A 326 -19.54 9.73 14.88
CA GLY A 326 -20.21 8.46 15.15
C GLY A 326 -20.40 8.22 16.65
N ASN A 327 -19.37 8.47 17.45
CA ASN A 327 -19.43 8.33 18.90
C ASN A 327 -20.48 9.27 19.53
N CYS A 328 -20.60 10.49 19.05
CA CYS A 328 -21.65 11.41 19.49
C CYS A 328 -23.05 10.87 19.13
N VAL A 329 -23.22 10.30 17.95
CA VAL A 329 -24.51 9.71 17.51
C VAL A 329 -24.85 8.48 18.36
N LEU A 330 -23.89 7.64 18.70
CA LEU A 330 -24.09 6.48 19.58
C LEU A 330 -24.53 6.88 20.99
N GLN A 331 -23.89 7.88 21.58
CA GLN A 331 -24.32 8.43 22.88
C GLN A 331 -25.75 8.96 22.82
N ARG A 332 -26.11 9.65 21.73
CA ARG A 332 -27.47 10.13 21.53
C ARG A 332 -28.49 8.99 21.39
N TYR A 333 -28.09 7.92 20.66
CA TYR A 333 -28.89 6.70 20.52
C TYR A 333 -29.21 6.09 21.89
N GLU A 334 -28.21 5.88 22.74
CA GLU A 334 -28.37 5.31 24.08
C GLU A 334 -29.37 6.12 24.90
N HIS A 335 -29.19 7.44 24.95
CA HIS A 335 -30.13 8.33 25.65
C HIS A 335 -31.56 8.21 25.13
N VAL A 336 -31.73 8.18 23.80
CA VAL A 336 -33.09 8.09 23.19
C VAL A 336 -33.74 6.73 23.49
N VAL A 337 -32.98 5.65 23.42
CA VAL A 337 -33.48 4.29 23.77
C VAL A 337 -33.93 4.24 25.21
N ASP A 338 -33.19 4.81 26.15
CA ASP A 338 -33.55 4.84 27.58
C ASP A 338 -34.83 5.61 27.80
N VAL A 339 -34.96 6.80 27.23
CA VAL A 339 -36.16 7.61 27.34
C VAL A 339 -37.43 6.90 26.79
N ILE A 340 -37.29 6.23 25.65
CA ILE A 340 -38.41 5.48 25.05
C ILE A 340 -38.76 4.24 25.89
N ASP A 341 -37.78 3.52 26.42
CA ASP A 341 -38.01 2.33 27.26
C ASP A 341 -38.65 2.71 28.60
N GLU A 342 -38.22 3.78 29.26
CA GLU A 342 -38.89 4.33 30.45
C GLU A 342 -40.33 4.69 30.19
N ARG A 343 -40.59 5.40 29.09
CA ARG A 343 -41.96 5.76 28.67
C ARG A 343 -42.81 4.51 28.44
N ARG A 344 -42.30 3.49 27.78
CA ARG A 344 -42.97 2.21 27.57
C ARG A 344 -43.33 1.53 28.89
N LYS A 345 -42.40 1.49 29.86
CA LYS A 345 -42.63 0.93 31.20
C LYS A 345 -43.76 1.65 31.92
N MET A 346 -43.79 2.98 31.87
CA MET A 346 -44.90 3.77 32.46
C MET A 346 -46.25 3.39 31.87
N PHE A 347 -46.38 3.29 30.54
CA PHE A 347 -47.65 2.92 29.90
C PHE A 347 -48.08 1.48 30.27
N ASN A 348 -47.17 0.52 30.38
CA ASN A 348 -47.50 -0.85 30.80
C ASN A 348 -48.02 -0.91 32.26
N ILE A 349 -47.45 -0.11 33.15
CA ILE A 349 -47.94 -0.01 34.55
C ILE A 349 -49.33 0.59 34.62
N TYR A 350 -49.61 1.62 33.81
CA TYR A 350 -50.97 2.23 33.76
C TYR A 350 -51.99 1.28 33.15
N SER A 351 -51.66 0.48 32.14
CA SER A 351 -52.59 -0.49 31.53
C SER A 351 -52.92 -1.66 32.46
N THR A 352 -51.95 -2.16 33.24
CA THR A 352 -52.19 -3.20 34.26
C THR A 352 -53.00 -2.68 35.44
N ASN A 353 -52.81 -1.46 35.87
CA ASN A 353 -53.63 -0.86 36.93
C ASN A 353 -55.04 -0.58 36.45
N ALA A 354 -55.28 -0.16 35.21
CA ALA A 354 -56.62 0.03 34.68
C ALA A 354 -57.41 -1.26 34.54
N THR A 355 -56.79 -2.40 34.26
CA THR A 355 -57.43 -3.71 34.21
C THR A 355 -57.71 -4.32 35.59
N GLN A 356 -57.14 -3.80 36.69
CA GLN A 356 -57.45 -4.20 38.05
C GLN A 356 -58.64 -3.46 38.66
N TYR A 357 -59.15 -2.38 38.04
CA TYR A 357 -60.25 -1.58 38.47
C TYR A 357 -61.51 -1.74 37.59
N LEU A 358 -61.49 -2.63 36.61
CA LEU A 358 -62.63 -3.14 35.83
C LEU A 358 -62.99 -4.57 36.24
#